data_d7b8b979b60abac39a1f75ab1f927ee8
#
_entry.id   d7b8b979b60abac39a1f75ab1f927ee8
#
_cell.length_a   1.000
_cell.length_b   1.000
_cell.length_c   1.000
_cell.angle_alpha   90.00
_cell.angle_beta   90.00
_cell.angle_gamma   90.00
#
_symmetry.space_group_name_H-M   'P 1'
#
loop_
_entity.id
_entity.type
_entity.pdbx_description
1 polymer ?
#
loop_
_entity_poly.entity_id
_entity_poly.type
_entity_poly.pdbx_seq_one_letter_code
_entity_poly.pdbx_strand_id
1 'polypeptide(L)'
;MHVITRLWDRVSGSQPLPPGWLIVVTAVAALLIVANTGTWRPAGKVITIAHEGGHALVSVLSGRRLDGIRLHRDSSGVTYSRGKRTGPGLVLTAAAGYVMPSLLGAGAALLLAQRHLTAMLWLALVLLAATFLAIRNVFGAVAVLATAGAVFVVSYYAPPEVQAGFAYLAVWFLLFGGIRPVLELARGRSRSRNWARASDADQLAQMTGVPAGLWVALFGLVAVLALAGGATLLAPAGWHA
;
A
#
# COMPACT_ATOMS: atom_id res chain seq x y z
N MET A 1 5.46 25.34 22.31
CA MET A 1 4.83 24.16 22.96
C MET A 1 3.36 23.94 22.54
N HIS A 2 2.52 24.96 22.43
CA HIS A 2 1.08 24.81 22.10
C HIS A 2 0.73 24.19 20.72
N VAL A 3 1.61 24.23 19.73
CA VAL A 3 1.36 23.63 18.40
C VAL A 3 1.56 22.12 18.45
N ILE A 4 2.62 21.67 19.10
CA ILE A 4 2.94 20.22 19.22
C ILE A 4 1.86 19.51 20.06
N THR A 5 1.44 20.12 21.17
CA THR A 5 0.38 19.56 22.02
C THR A 5 -0.95 19.43 21.25
N ARG A 6 -1.35 20.48 20.52
CA ARG A 6 -2.56 20.45 19.69
C ARG A 6 -2.50 19.42 18.55
N LEU A 7 -1.33 19.24 17.95
CA LEU A 7 -1.14 18.17 16.93
C LEU A 7 -1.24 16.79 17.57
N TRP A 8 -0.60 16.60 18.74
CA TRP A 8 -0.70 15.35 19.46
C TRP A 8 -2.12 14.99 19.84
N ASP A 9 -2.88 15.94 20.40
CA ASP A 9 -4.30 15.77 20.76
C ASP A 9 -5.17 15.42 19.55
N ARG A 10 -4.89 16.00 18.37
CA ARG A 10 -5.57 15.64 17.12
C ARG A 10 -5.20 14.26 16.59
N VAL A 11 -3.93 13.88 16.69
CA VAL A 11 -3.44 12.58 16.19
C VAL A 11 -3.89 11.44 17.10
N SER A 12 -3.85 11.64 18.42
CA SER A 12 -4.27 10.63 19.41
C SER A 12 -5.78 10.61 19.67
N GLY A 13 -6.49 11.68 19.30
CA GLY A 13 -7.94 11.81 19.50
C GLY A 13 -8.76 10.92 18.55
N SER A 14 -9.96 10.52 19.00
CA SER A 14 -10.90 9.82 18.15
C SER A 14 -11.76 10.81 17.34
N GLN A 15 -12.02 10.49 16.06
CA GLN A 15 -12.87 11.26 15.18
C GLN A 15 -14.24 10.57 15.02
N PRO A 16 -15.31 11.34 14.73
CA PRO A 16 -16.63 10.77 14.47
C PRO A 16 -16.60 9.87 13.23
N LEU A 17 -17.39 8.81 13.23
CA LEU A 17 -17.56 7.98 12.05
C LEU A 17 -18.27 8.78 10.95
N PRO A 18 -17.84 8.65 9.70
CA PRO A 18 -18.53 9.29 8.60
C PRO A 18 -19.89 8.62 8.34
N PRO A 19 -20.81 9.30 7.64
CA PRO A 19 -22.07 8.69 7.25
C PRO A 19 -21.84 7.49 6.33
N GLY A 20 -22.67 6.44 6.45
CA GLY A 20 -22.52 5.18 5.72
C GLY A 20 -22.46 5.33 4.20
N TRP A 21 -23.19 6.31 3.63
CA TRP A 21 -23.14 6.58 2.19
C TRP A 21 -21.73 6.99 1.71
N LEU A 22 -20.95 7.72 2.53
CA LEU A 22 -19.58 8.13 2.18
C LEU A 22 -18.66 6.93 2.08
N ILE A 23 -18.82 5.94 2.98
CA ILE A 23 -18.06 4.69 2.94
C ILE A 23 -18.32 3.95 1.62
N VAL A 24 -19.59 3.84 1.23
CA VAL A 24 -19.98 3.17 -0.02
C VAL A 24 -19.49 3.92 -1.26
N VAL A 25 -19.70 5.24 -1.30
CA VAL A 25 -19.26 6.07 -2.45
C VAL A 25 -17.74 6.00 -2.63
N THR A 26 -16.97 6.07 -1.54
CA THR A 26 -15.51 5.95 -1.62
C THR A 26 -15.04 4.56 -2.03
N ALA A 27 -15.74 3.49 -1.62
CA ALA A 27 -15.46 2.13 -2.08
C ALA A 27 -15.72 1.99 -3.59
N VAL A 28 -16.86 2.48 -4.07
CA VAL A 28 -17.21 2.45 -5.51
C VAL A 28 -16.21 3.28 -6.32
N ALA A 29 -15.87 4.49 -5.85
CA ALA A 29 -14.89 5.34 -6.51
C ALA A 29 -13.51 4.67 -6.60
N ALA A 30 -13.02 4.07 -5.51
CA ALA A 30 -11.77 3.34 -5.49
C ALA A 30 -11.79 2.14 -6.46
N LEU A 31 -12.88 1.39 -6.48
CA LEU A 31 -13.06 0.26 -7.40
C LEU A 31 -13.03 0.73 -8.86
N LEU A 32 -13.72 1.81 -9.20
CA LEU A 32 -13.70 2.39 -10.55
C LEU A 32 -12.30 2.87 -10.95
N ILE A 33 -11.57 3.53 -10.04
CA ILE A 33 -10.18 3.95 -10.27
C ILE A 33 -9.30 2.73 -10.55
N VAL A 34 -9.43 1.67 -9.77
CA VAL A 34 -8.63 0.45 -9.93
C VAL A 34 -9.05 -0.33 -11.18
N ALA A 35 -10.34 -0.41 -11.52
CA ALA A 35 -10.83 -1.18 -12.67
C ALA A 35 -10.49 -0.51 -14.02
N ASN A 36 -10.56 0.83 -14.10
CA ASN A 36 -10.32 1.56 -15.34
C ASN A 36 -8.81 1.75 -15.60
N THR A 37 -8.35 1.36 -16.79
CA THR A 37 -6.92 1.44 -17.15
C THR A 37 -6.41 2.88 -17.23
N GLY A 38 -7.24 3.83 -17.63
CA GLY A 38 -6.85 5.25 -17.76
C GLY A 38 -6.53 5.89 -16.42
N THR A 39 -7.41 5.69 -15.42
CA THR A 39 -7.23 6.20 -14.05
C THR A 39 -6.19 5.38 -13.27
N TRP A 40 -6.07 4.08 -13.56
CA TRP A 40 -5.07 3.22 -12.94
C TRP A 40 -3.63 3.64 -13.25
N ARG A 41 -3.34 4.01 -14.51
CA ARG A 41 -1.97 4.38 -14.90
C ARG A 41 -1.32 5.42 -13.99
N PRO A 42 -1.96 6.55 -13.66
CA PRO A 42 -1.40 7.50 -12.68
C PRO A 42 -1.55 7.01 -11.24
N ALA A 43 -2.73 6.53 -10.83
CA ALA A 43 -3.02 6.16 -9.45
C ALA A 43 -2.22 4.93 -8.98
N GLY A 44 -1.96 3.97 -9.86
CA GLY A 44 -1.19 2.76 -9.56
C GLY A 44 0.25 3.03 -9.09
N LYS A 45 0.78 4.25 -9.30
CA LYS A 45 2.07 4.67 -8.72
C LYS A 45 2.07 4.59 -7.19
N VAL A 46 0.94 4.87 -6.54
CA VAL A 46 0.81 4.74 -5.09
C VAL A 46 0.98 3.28 -4.66
N ILE A 47 0.41 2.34 -5.43
CA ILE A 47 0.58 0.90 -5.18
C ILE A 47 2.04 0.47 -5.40
N THR A 48 2.70 1.00 -6.43
CA THR A 48 4.14 0.77 -6.64
C THR A 48 4.99 1.32 -5.49
N ILE A 49 4.68 2.52 -4.98
CA ILE A 49 5.34 3.10 -3.79
C ILE A 49 5.17 2.18 -2.58
N ALA A 50 3.96 1.67 -2.33
CA ALA A 50 3.68 0.76 -1.24
C ALA A 50 4.41 -0.60 -1.41
N HIS A 51 4.48 -1.13 -2.64
CA HIS A 51 5.17 -2.36 -3.01
C HIS A 51 6.68 -2.24 -2.73
N GLU A 52 7.33 -1.24 -3.31
CA GLU A 52 8.78 -1.01 -3.10
C GLU A 52 9.10 -0.62 -1.65
N GLY A 53 8.22 0.18 -1.03
CA GLY A 53 8.30 0.49 0.39
C GLY A 53 8.23 -0.76 1.28
N GLY A 54 7.43 -1.76 0.87
CA GLY A 54 7.34 -3.06 1.52
C GLY A 54 8.66 -3.83 1.48
N HIS A 55 9.27 -3.95 0.30
CA HIS A 55 10.59 -4.55 0.17
C HIS A 55 11.64 -3.83 1.02
N ALA A 56 11.64 -2.49 1.00
CA ALA A 56 12.58 -1.68 1.75
C ALA A 56 12.40 -1.87 3.27
N LEU A 57 11.17 -1.77 3.76
CA LEU A 57 10.85 -1.94 5.18
C LEU A 57 11.28 -3.31 5.69
N VAL A 58 10.85 -4.38 5.00
CA VAL A 58 11.16 -5.75 5.44
C VAL A 58 12.65 -6.05 5.29
N SER A 59 13.35 -5.47 4.30
CA SER A 59 14.79 -5.62 4.20
C SER A 59 15.50 -5.06 5.44
N VAL A 60 15.13 -3.86 5.87
CA VAL A 60 15.71 -3.21 7.07
C VAL A 60 15.37 -4.01 8.33
N LEU A 61 14.10 -4.42 8.50
CA LEU A 61 13.68 -5.23 9.65
C LEU A 61 14.35 -6.60 9.70
N SER A 62 14.75 -7.13 8.54
CA SER A 62 15.50 -8.39 8.42
C SER A 62 17.02 -8.20 8.61
N GLY A 63 17.49 -7.02 9.02
CA GLY A 63 18.89 -6.71 9.21
C GLY A 63 19.69 -6.57 7.91
N ARG A 64 19.04 -6.39 6.76
CA ARG A 64 19.68 -6.14 5.47
C ARG A 64 19.95 -4.64 5.31
N ARG A 65 21.01 -4.28 4.61
CA ARG A 65 21.31 -2.88 4.30
C ARG A 65 20.51 -2.44 3.08
N LEU A 66 19.68 -1.43 3.23
CA LEU A 66 18.95 -0.80 2.13
C LEU A 66 19.88 0.17 1.38
N ASP A 67 20.04 -0.04 0.06
CA ASP A 67 20.82 0.85 -0.81
C ASP A 67 19.95 1.92 -1.47
N GLY A 68 18.68 1.61 -1.71
CA GLY A 68 17.70 2.58 -2.21
C GLY A 68 16.60 1.97 -3.06
N ILE A 69 15.68 2.84 -3.46
CA ILE A 69 14.52 2.53 -4.30
C ILE A 69 14.58 3.36 -5.57
N ARG A 70 14.24 2.77 -6.70
CA ARG A 70 14.02 3.47 -7.98
C ARG A 70 12.64 3.14 -8.51
N LEU A 71 11.86 4.16 -8.84
CA LEU A 71 10.55 4.02 -9.48
C LEU A 71 10.63 4.42 -10.95
N HIS A 72 9.88 3.75 -11.82
CA HIS A 72 9.86 4.01 -13.25
C HIS A 72 8.49 4.50 -13.72
N ARG A 73 8.45 5.10 -14.92
CA ARG A 73 7.22 5.69 -15.49
C ARG A 73 6.16 4.64 -15.84
N ASP A 74 6.58 3.42 -16.16
CA ASP A 74 5.74 2.29 -16.53
C ASP A 74 5.07 1.58 -15.34
N SER A 75 5.13 2.16 -14.15
CA SER A 75 4.65 1.59 -12.89
C SER A 75 5.45 0.41 -12.36
N SER A 76 6.65 0.19 -12.89
CA SER A 76 7.64 -0.71 -12.28
C SER A 76 8.48 0.05 -11.22
N GLY A 77 9.06 -0.72 -10.31
CA GLY A 77 10.03 -0.22 -9.35
C GLY A 77 11.09 -1.28 -9.06
N VAL A 78 12.15 -0.88 -8.41
CA VAL A 78 13.22 -1.78 -7.95
C VAL A 78 13.75 -1.28 -6.62
N THR A 79 13.77 -2.18 -5.63
CA THR A 79 14.40 -1.95 -4.33
C THR A 79 15.72 -2.71 -4.25
N TYR A 80 16.79 -1.98 -3.99
CA TYR A 80 18.13 -2.54 -3.84
C TYR A 80 18.47 -2.71 -2.37
N SER A 81 18.81 -3.94 -1.97
CA SER A 81 19.30 -4.22 -0.62
C SER A 81 20.47 -5.21 -0.64
N ARG A 82 21.39 -5.06 0.30
CA ARG A 82 22.56 -5.94 0.50
C ARG A 82 22.46 -6.69 1.82
N GLY A 83 22.93 -7.93 1.82
CA GLY A 83 22.96 -8.78 3.01
C GLY A 83 23.21 -10.24 2.64
N LYS A 84 22.87 -11.15 3.52
CA LYS A 84 22.98 -12.60 3.25
C LYS A 84 22.20 -12.94 1.98
N ARG A 85 22.86 -13.74 1.10
CA ARG A 85 22.28 -14.16 -0.20
C ARG A 85 21.28 -15.30 -0.09
N THR A 86 21.09 -15.84 1.11
CA THR A 86 20.16 -16.93 1.43
C THR A 86 19.54 -16.69 2.80
N GLY A 87 18.47 -17.41 3.11
CA GLY A 87 17.81 -17.39 4.42
C GLY A 87 16.49 -16.62 4.45
N PRO A 88 15.79 -16.69 5.60
CA PRO A 88 14.41 -16.21 5.73
C PRO A 88 14.27 -14.71 5.48
N GLY A 89 15.27 -13.90 5.88
CA GLY A 89 15.22 -12.45 5.67
C GLY A 89 15.18 -12.05 4.20
N LEU A 90 15.87 -12.78 3.31
CA LEU A 90 15.80 -12.55 1.87
C LEU A 90 14.43 -12.96 1.30
N VAL A 91 13.92 -14.11 1.73
CA VAL A 91 12.60 -14.62 1.31
C VAL A 91 11.49 -13.66 1.75
N LEU A 92 11.51 -13.20 3.00
CA LEU A 92 10.54 -12.24 3.52
C LEU A 92 10.62 -10.91 2.78
N THR A 93 11.83 -10.42 2.48
CA THR A 93 12.03 -9.21 1.68
C THR A 93 11.39 -9.35 0.31
N ALA A 94 11.63 -10.45 -0.40
CA ALA A 94 11.07 -10.67 -1.73
C ALA A 94 9.54 -10.88 -1.69
N ALA A 95 8.99 -11.48 -0.64
CA ALA A 95 7.54 -11.67 -0.50
C ALA A 95 6.80 -10.37 -0.14
N ALA A 96 7.49 -9.39 0.46
CA ALA A 96 6.87 -8.20 1.02
C ALA A 96 6.19 -7.30 -0.03
N GLY A 97 6.73 -7.20 -1.24
CA GLY A 97 6.23 -6.28 -2.27
C GLY A 97 4.75 -6.47 -2.56
N TYR A 98 4.36 -7.65 -3.01
CA TYR A 98 2.97 -7.92 -3.40
C TYR A 98 1.97 -7.92 -2.24
N VAL A 99 2.40 -8.22 -1.02
CA VAL A 99 1.49 -8.25 0.14
C VAL A 99 1.35 -6.88 0.82
N MET A 100 2.36 -6.01 0.71
CA MET A 100 2.40 -4.76 1.47
C MET A 100 1.24 -3.81 1.17
N PRO A 101 0.83 -3.53 -0.08
CA PRO A 101 -0.30 -2.64 -0.33
C PRO A 101 -1.58 -3.10 0.37
N SER A 102 -1.87 -4.41 0.34
CA SER A 102 -3.04 -5.01 1.00
C SER A 102 -2.94 -4.96 2.53
N LEU A 103 -1.76 -5.21 3.09
CA LEU A 103 -1.52 -5.12 4.53
C LEU A 103 -1.62 -3.68 5.03
N LEU A 104 -1.10 -2.71 4.29
CA LEU A 104 -1.26 -1.28 4.60
C LEU A 104 -2.74 -0.88 4.55
N GLY A 105 -3.49 -1.37 3.55
CA GLY A 105 -4.92 -1.17 3.45
C GLY A 105 -5.67 -1.74 4.65
N ALA A 106 -5.38 -2.96 5.06
CA ALA A 106 -6.00 -3.60 6.23
C ALA A 106 -5.65 -2.90 7.55
N GLY A 107 -4.37 -2.54 7.74
CA GLY A 107 -3.93 -1.77 8.91
C GLY A 107 -4.56 -0.39 8.98
N ALA A 108 -4.70 0.29 7.84
CA ALA A 108 -5.39 1.57 7.76
C ALA A 108 -6.90 1.42 8.01
N ALA A 109 -7.55 0.36 7.51
CA ALA A 109 -8.94 0.04 7.81
C ALA A 109 -9.16 -0.16 9.33
N LEU A 110 -8.24 -0.84 10.01
CA LEU A 110 -8.29 -1.01 11.45
C LEU A 110 -8.21 0.33 12.20
N LEU A 111 -7.32 1.24 11.78
CA LEU A 111 -7.22 2.58 12.38
C LEU A 111 -8.50 3.39 12.16
N LEU A 112 -9.12 3.32 10.98
CA LEU A 112 -10.41 3.98 10.72
C LEU A 112 -11.54 3.37 11.55
N ALA A 113 -11.61 2.05 11.69
CA ALA A 113 -12.59 1.38 12.54
C ALA A 113 -12.45 1.78 14.02
N GLN A 114 -11.23 2.01 14.47
CA GLN A 114 -10.92 2.54 15.81
C GLN A 114 -11.05 4.06 15.92
N ARG A 115 -11.56 4.74 14.88
CA ARG A 115 -11.75 6.19 14.82
C ARG A 115 -10.46 7.02 14.87
N HIS A 116 -9.33 6.45 14.50
CA HIS A 116 -8.02 7.12 14.47
C HIS A 116 -7.63 7.59 13.06
N LEU A 117 -8.54 8.33 12.39
CA LEU A 117 -8.36 8.82 11.03
C LEU A 117 -7.13 9.72 10.90
N THR A 118 -6.97 10.68 11.81
CA THR A 118 -5.83 11.60 11.77
C THR A 118 -4.51 10.85 11.96
N ALA A 119 -4.46 9.90 12.90
CA ALA A 119 -3.28 9.05 13.10
C ALA A 119 -2.92 8.26 11.83
N MET A 120 -3.92 7.71 11.12
CA MET A 120 -3.73 6.99 9.87
C MET A 120 -3.10 7.88 8.79
N LEU A 121 -3.59 9.10 8.59
CA LEU A 121 -3.05 10.05 7.61
C LEU A 121 -1.61 10.46 7.95
N TRP A 122 -1.33 10.75 9.22
CA TRP A 122 0.03 11.10 9.66
C TRP A 122 0.99 9.92 9.60
N LEU A 123 0.54 8.70 9.90
CA LEU A 123 1.36 7.49 9.71
C LEU A 123 1.70 7.31 8.22
N ALA A 124 0.74 7.53 7.32
CA ALA A 124 1.01 7.50 5.88
C ALA A 124 2.10 8.52 5.48
N LEU A 125 2.07 9.75 6.03
CA LEU A 125 3.12 10.75 5.80
C LEU A 125 4.49 10.30 6.31
N VAL A 126 4.56 9.66 7.49
CA VAL A 126 5.81 9.11 8.03
C VAL A 126 6.37 8.01 7.12
N LEU A 127 5.51 7.10 6.64
CA LEU A 127 5.91 6.03 5.72
C LEU A 127 6.37 6.58 4.37
N LEU A 128 5.69 7.60 3.84
CA LEU A 128 6.08 8.29 2.61
C LEU A 128 7.40 9.04 2.78
N ALA A 129 7.61 9.70 3.91
CA ALA A 129 8.88 10.37 4.23
C ALA A 129 10.04 9.36 4.34
N ALA A 130 9.83 8.24 5.02
CA ALA A 130 10.82 7.16 5.10
C ALA A 130 11.14 6.59 3.69
N THR A 131 10.12 6.39 2.86
CA THR A 131 10.30 5.95 1.47
C THR A 131 11.06 6.99 0.65
N PHE A 132 10.75 8.28 0.81
CA PHE A 132 11.43 9.38 0.12
C PHE A 132 12.94 9.40 0.43
N LEU A 133 13.34 9.16 1.66
CA LEU A 133 14.75 9.08 2.05
C LEU A 133 15.49 7.91 1.35
N ALA A 134 14.76 6.87 0.98
CA ALA A 134 15.30 5.72 0.25
C ALA A 134 15.32 5.91 -1.28
N ILE A 135 14.58 6.87 -1.84
CA ILE A 135 14.49 7.10 -3.29
C ILE A 135 15.84 7.56 -3.86
N ARG A 136 16.18 7.03 -5.04
CA ARG A 136 17.47 7.31 -5.73
C ARG A 136 17.29 7.80 -7.18
N ASN A 137 16.09 8.23 -7.58
CA ASN A 137 15.88 8.83 -8.90
C ASN A 137 14.81 9.92 -8.88
N VAL A 138 14.91 10.86 -9.83
CA VAL A 138 14.05 12.06 -9.91
C VAL A 138 12.58 11.69 -10.05
N PHE A 139 12.25 10.74 -10.94
CA PHE A 139 10.86 10.33 -11.13
C PHE A 139 10.24 9.78 -9.84
N GLY A 140 10.98 8.92 -9.12
CA GLY A 140 10.55 8.40 -7.83
C GLY A 140 10.36 9.50 -6.78
N ALA A 141 11.29 10.47 -6.72
CA ALA A 141 11.18 11.61 -5.81
C ALA A 141 9.91 12.42 -6.09
N VAL A 142 9.63 12.75 -7.36
CA VAL A 142 8.42 13.48 -7.75
C VAL A 142 7.16 12.68 -7.40
N ALA A 143 7.14 11.38 -7.69
CA ALA A 143 5.97 10.53 -7.40
C ALA A 143 5.67 10.45 -5.89
N VAL A 144 6.70 10.25 -5.05
CA VAL A 144 6.53 10.19 -3.59
C VAL A 144 6.16 11.56 -3.04
N LEU A 145 6.79 12.64 -3.49
CA LEU A 145 6.46 14.00 -3.04
C LEU A 145 5.05 14.42 -3.45
N ALA A 146 4.61 14.09 -4.66
CA ALA A 146 3.24 14.36 -5.10
C ALA A 146 2.22 13.61 -4.23
N THR A 147 2.48 12.34 -3.92
CA THR A 147 1.62 11.54 -3.03
C THR A 147 1.62 12.11 -1.62
N ALA A 148 2.80 12.38 -1.05
CA ALA A 148 2.94 12.96 0.28
C ALA A 148 2.31 14.36 0.36
N GLY A 149 2.47 15.19 -0.66
CA GLY A 149 1.85 16.51 -0.76
C GLY A 149 0.33 16.43 -0.75
N ALA A 150 -0.27 15.51 -1.51
CA ALA A 150 -1.71 15.31 -1.49
C ALA A 150 -2.21 14.87 -0.10
N VAL A 151 -1.55 13.90 0.54
CA VAL A 151 -1.89 13.46 1.91
C VAL A 151 -1.72 14.61 2.90
N PHE A 152 -0.63 15.38 2.81
CA PHE A 152 -0.34 16.51 3.71
C PHE A 152 -1.38 17.62 3.57
N VAL A 153 -1.69 18.04 2.35
CA VAL A 153 -2.67 19.11 2.08
C VAL A 153 -4.04 18.73 2.66
N VAL A 154 -4.48 17.48 2.43
CA VAL A 154 -5.76 17.02 2.99
C VAL A 154 -5.67 16.93 4.51
N SER A 155 -4.61 16.36 5.07
CA SER A 155 -4.49 16.16 6.53
C SER A 155 -4.42 17.47 7.32
N TYR A 156 -3.87 18.52 6.72
CA TYR A 156 -3.60 19.78 7.42
C TYR A 156 -4.61 20.88 7.14
N TYR A 157 -5.08 20.99 5.89
CA TYR A 157 -5.93 22.12 5.46
C TYR A 157 -7.38 21.76 5.22
N ALA A 158 -7.71 20.47 4.94
CA ALA A 158 -9.06 20.11 4.59
C ALA A 158 -10.01 20.03 5.83
N PRO A 159 -11.30 20.30 5.67
CA PRO A 159 -12.30 20.06 6.72
C PRO A 159 -12.46 18.55 7.01
N PRO A 160 -12.99 18.19 8.19
CA PRO A 160 -13.05 16.79 8.65
C PRO A 160 -13.75 15.83 7.67
N GLU A 161 -14.80 16.30 6.97
CA GLU A 161 -15.58 15.51 6.02
C GLU A 161 -14.74 15.13 4.79
N VAL A 162 -13.91 16.06 4.31
CA VAL A 162 -13.01 15.84 3.18
C VAL A 162 -11.86 14.92 3.61
N GLN A 163 -11.33 15.09 4.83
CA GLN A 163 -10.33 14.18 5.39
C GLN A 163 -10.89 12.75 5.47
N ALA A 164 -12.14 12.60 5.95
CA ALA A 164 -12.80 11.30 6.00
C ALA A 164 -12.96 10.69 4.60
N GLY A 165 -13.52 11.45 3.65
CA GLY A 165 -13.67 10.98 2.27
C GLY A 165 -12.34 10.53 1.64
N PHE A 166 -11.28 11.31 1.83
CA PHE A 166 -9.95 10.98 1.32
C PHE A 166 -9.36 9.73 2.01
N ALA A 167 -9.49 9.62 3.34
CA ALA A 167 -8.95 8.50 4.10
C ALA A 167 -9.64 7.19 3.71
N TYR A 168 -10.98 7.17 3.64
CA TYR A 168 -11.73 5.99 3.21
C TYR A 168 -11.44 5.62 1.75
N LEU A 169 -11.35 6.60 0.86
CA LEU A 169 -10.94 6.39 -0.54
C LEU A 169 -9.55 5.75 -0.62
N ALA A 170 -8.58 6.26 0.14
CA ALA A 170 -7.21 5.75 0.15
C ALA A 170 -7.15 4.31 0.67
N VAL A 171 -7.90 3.99 1.73
CA VAL A 171 -7.96 2.62 2.28
C VAL A 171 -8.57 1.65 1.28
N TRP A 172 -9.73 1.97 0.70
CA TRP A 172 -10.35 1.14 -0.34
C TRP A 172 -9.45 1.00 -1.56
N PHE A 173 -8.75 2.09 -1.94
CA PHE A 173 -7.81 2.06 -3.05
C PHE A 173 -6.63 1.11 -2.78
N LEU A 174 -6.07 1.07 -1.57
CA LEU A 174 -5.01 0.13 -1.19
C LEU A 174 -5.51 -1.31 -1.19
N LEU A 175 -6.72 -1.56 -0.67
CA LEU A 175 -7.32 -2.89 -0.61
C LEU A 175 -7.62 -3.45 -2.03
N PHE A 176 -8.30 -2.71 -2.89
CA PHE A 176 -8.57 -3.14 -4.27
C PHE A 176 -7.30 -3.12 -5.13
N GLY A 177 -6.49 -2.08 -4.96
CA GLY A 177 -5.24 -1.87 -5.70
C GLY A 177 -4.19 -2.92 -5.40
N GLY A 178 -4.19 -3.52 -4.21
CA GLY A 178 -3.31 -4.64 -3.88
C GLY A 178 -3.62 -5.92 -4.65
N ILE A 179 -4.88 -6.12 -5.07
CA ILE A 179 -5.30 -7.29 -5.84
C ILE A 179 -4.85 -7.18 -7.31
N ARG A 180 -4.96 -5.99 -7.90
CA ARG A 180 -4.76 -5.80 -9.35
C ARG A 180 -3.37 -6.23 -9.83
N PRO A 181 -2.22 -5.87 -9.22
CA PRO A 181 -0.91 -6.34 -9.64
C PRO A 181 -0.75 -7.86 -9.56
N VAL A 182 -1.39 -8.51 -8.59
CA VAL A 182 -1.39 -9.98 -8.48
C VAL A 182 -2.13 -10.62 -9.64
N LEU A 183 -3.28 -10.06 -10.04
CA LEU A 183 -4.02 -10.52 -11.22
C LEU A 183 -3.25 -10.26 -12.52
N GLU A 184 -2.58 -9.12 -12.64
CA GLU A 184 -1.72 -8.79 -13.78
C GLU A 184 -0.54 -9.76 -13.86
N LEU A 185 0.10 -10.09 -12.73
CA LEU A 185 1.16 -11.09 -12.65
C LEU A 185 0.66 -12.48 -13.05
N ALA A 186 -0.49 -12.93 -12.53
CA ALA A 186 -1.08 -14.23 -12.89
C ALA A 186 -1.38 -14.33 -14.39
N ARG A 187 -1.99 -13.28 -14.97
CA ARG A 187 -2.31 -13.22 -16.42
C ARG A 187 -1.05 -13.14 -17.28
N GLY A 188 -0.04 -12.39 -16.87
CA GLY A 188 1.24 -12.30 -17.57
C GLY A 188 1.95 -13.65 -17.65
N ARG A 189 1.93 -14.41 -16.55
CA ARG A 189 2.50 -15.78 -16.49
C ARG A 189 1.82 -16.77 -17.40
N SER A 190 0.49 -16.68 -17.59
CA SER A 190 -0.26 -17.56 -18.50
C SER A 190 0.02 -17.27 -19.97
N ARG A 191 0.41 -16.03 -20.31
CA ARG A 191 0.63 -15.59 -21.70
C ARG A 191 2.05 -15.78 -22.20
N SER A 192 3.06 -15.68 -21.35
CA SER A 192 4.47 -15.80 -21.73
C SER A 192 5.37 -16.18 -20.55
N ARG A 193 6.11 -17.30 -20.69
CA ARG A 193 7.13 -17.70 -19.71
C ARG A 193 8.28 -16.68 -19.57
N ASN A 194 8.57 -15.92 -20.62
CA ASN A 194 9.66 -14.95 -20.59
C ASN A 194 9.30 -13.66 -19.82
N TRP A 195 8.03 -13.27 -19.81
CA TRP A 195 7.58 -12.09 -19.09
C TRP A 195 7.60 -12.27 -17.56
N ALA A 196 7.41 -13.50 -17.12
CA ALA A 196 7.31 -13.86 -15.71
C ALA A 196 8.67 -14.03 -15.00
N ARG A 197 9.77 -14.27 -15.71
CA ARG A 197 11.07 -14.65 -15.13
C ARG A 197 11.75 -13.61 -14.26
N ALA A 198 11.27 -12.38 -14.20
CA ALA A 198 11.83 -11.28 -13.40
C ALA A 198 10.96 -10.87 -12.20
N SER A 199 9.85 -11.59 -11.93
CA SER A 199 8.95 -11.23 -10.82
C SER A 199 9.46 -11.72 -9.47
N ASP A 200 8.98 -11.09 -8.38
CA ASP A 200 9.27 -11.55 -7.00
C ASP A 200 8.85 -13.01 -6.79
N ALA A 201 7.74 -13.45 -7.39
CA ALA A 201 7.30 -14.84 -7.32
C ALA A 201 8.31 -15.82 -7.93
N ASP A 202 9.00 -15.42 -9.00
CA ASP A 202 10.04 -16.25 -9.62
C ASP A 202 11.33 -16.23 -8.80
N GLN A 203 11.70 -15.08 -8.25
CA GLN A 203 12.83 -14.99 -7.31
C GLN A 203 12.57 -15.86 -6.07
N LEU A 204 11.36 -15.84 -5.52
CA LEU A 204 10.96 -16.69 -4.39
C LEU A 204 11.01 -18.16 -4.77
N ALA A 205 10.56 -18.54 -5.96
CA ALA A 205 10.64 -19.92 -6.43
C ALA A 205 12.09 -20.40 -6.53
N GLN A 206 12.99 -19.57 -7.06
CA GLN A 206 14.43 -19.88 -7.13
C GLN A 206 15.07 -20.03 -5.74
N MET A 207 14.67 -19.22 -4.77
CA MET A 207 15.22 -19.22 -3.42
C MET A 207 14.69 -20.36 -2.55
N THR A 208 13.43 -20.78 -2.77
CA THR A 208 12.73 -21.70 -1.86
C THR A 208 12.43 -23.08 -2.45
N GLY A 209 12.53 -23.22 -3.78
CA GLY A 209 12.08 -24.40 -4.49
C GLY A 209 10.55 -24.52 -4.62
N VAL A 210 9.78 -23.62 -3.98
CA VAL A 210 8.32 -23.60 -4.08
C VAL A 210 7.93 -22.99 -5.43
N PRO A 211 7.06 -23.63 -6.23
CA PRO A 211 6.65 -23.13 -7.53
C PRO A 211 6.11 -21.69 -7.46
N ALA A 212 6.53 -20.82 -8.39
CA ALA A 212 6.13 -19.42 -8.43
C ALA A 212 4.60 -19.21 -8.51
N GLY A 213 3.85 -20.15 -9.09
CA GLY A 213 2.39 -20.13 -9.09
C GLY A 213 1.77 -20.20 -7.69
N LEU A 214 2.40 -20.95 -6.77
CA LEU A 214 1.96 -21.00 -5.36
C LEU A 214 2.23 -19.68 -4.64
N TRP A 215 3.32 -19.01 -4.94
CA TRP A 215 3.58 -17.66 -4.41
C TRP A 215 2.55 -16.65 -4.92
N VAL A 216 2.19 -16.69 -6.21
CA VAL A 216 1.13 -15.83 -6.76
C VAL A 216 -0.21 -16.13 -6.09
N ALA A 217 -0.54 -17.40 -5.86
CA ALA A 217 -1.76 -17.79 -5.14
C ALA A 217 -1.74 -17.29 -3.68
N LEU A 218 -0.61 -17.36 -2.98
CA LEU A 218 -0.45 -16.83 -1.64
C LEU A 218 -0.63 -15.30 -1.60
N PHE A 219 -0.03 -14.57 -2.54
CA PHE A 219 -0.23 -13.12 -2.65
C PHE A 219 -1.71 -12.77 -2.89
N GLY A 220 -2.38 -13.51 -3.76
CA GLY A 220 -3.82 -13.36 -4.01
C GLY A 220 -4.66 -13.65 -2.77
N LEU A 221 -4.34 -14.72 -2.06
CA LEU A 221 -5.02 -15.07 -0.80
C LEU A 221 -4.88 -13.95 0.24
N VAL A 222 -3.65 -13.44 0.47
CA VAL A 222 -3.42 -12.34 1.41
C VAL A 222 -4.20 -11.10 0.98
N ALA A 223 -4.20 -10.77 -0.31
CA ALA A 223 -4.91 -9.59 -0.81
C ALA A 223 -6.45 -9.72 -0.63
N VAL A 224 -7.01 -10.90 -0.89
CA VAL A 224 -8.45 -11.17 -0.70
C VAL A 224 -8.83 -11.16 0.78
N LEU A 225 -8.02 -11.79 1.64
CA LEU A 225 -8.27 -11.77 3.09
C LEU A 225 -8.16 -10.36 3.67
N ALA A 226 -7.19 -9.56 3.21
CA ALA A 226 -7.06 -8.16 3.61
C ALA A 226 -8.26 -7.32 3.15
N LEU A 227 -8.75 -7.54 1.91
CA LEU A 227 -9.96 -6.88 1.43
C LEU A 227 -11.19 -7.31 2.22
N ALA A 228 -11.39 -8.60 2.48
CA ALA A 228 -12.53 -9.10 3.23
C ALA A 228 -12.52 -8.55 4.67
N GLY A 229 -11.37 -8.67 5.37
CA GLY A 229 -11.22 -8.12 6.72
C GLY A 229 -11.37 -6.59 6.77
N GLY A 230 -10.78 -5.87 5.79
CA GLY A 230 -10.94 -4.42 5.68
C GLY A 230 -12.39 -4.03 5.42
N ALA A 231 -13.11 -4.76 4.56
CA ALA A 231 -14.52 -4.50 4.28
C ALA A 231 -15.40 -4.70 5.53
N THR A 232 -15.17 -5.75 6.32
CA THR A 232 -15.91 -5.94 7.59
C THR A 232 -15.61 -4.84 8.59
N LEU A 233 -14.37 -4.39 8.72
CA LEU A 233 -13.97 -3.31 9.61
C LEU A 233 -14.59 -1.96 9.22
N LEU A 234 -14.75 -1.70 7.91
CA LEU A 234 -15.28 -0.45 7.38
C LEU A 234 -16.79 -0.48 7.15
N ALA A 235 -17.46 -1.62 7.35
CA ALA A 235 -18.89 -1.74 7.12
C ALA A 235 -19.68 -0.72 7.96
N PRO A 236 -20.68 -0.02 7.36
CA PRO A 236 -21.52 0.93 8.10
C PRO A 236 -22.22 0.26 9.27
N ALA A 237 -22.40 1.01 10.36
CA ALA A 237 -23.16 0.54 11.51
C ALA A 237 -24.58 0.13 11.06
N GLY A 238 -24.98 -1.10 11.39
CA GLY A 238 -26.28 -1.67 10.98
C GLY A 238 -26.22 -2.71 9.84
N TRP A 239 -25.07 -2.95 9.22
CA TRP A 239 -24.92 -4.01 8.20
C TRP A 239 -24.64 -5.40 8.83
N HIS A 240 -24.40 -5.44 10.14
CA HIS A 240 -24.16 -6.67 10.92
C HIS A 240 -25.37 -7.07 11.78
N ALA A 241 -26.54 -6.44 11.55
CA ALA A 241 -27.79 -6.74 12.26
C ALA A 241 -28.63 -7.78 11.52
#